data_c54b1232ccae910a182560b5975b895f
#
_entry.id   c54b1232ccae910a182560b5975b895f
#
_cell.length_a   1.000
_cell.length_b   1.000
_cell.length_c   1.000
_cell.angle_alpha   90.00
_cell.angle_beta   90.00
_cell.angle_gamma   90.00
#
_symmetry.space_group_name_H-M   'P 1'
#
loop_
_entity.id
_entity.type
_entity.pdbx_description
1 polymer ?
#
loop_
_entity_poly.entity_id
_entity_poly.type
_entity_poly.pdbx_seq_one_letter_code
_entity_poly.pdbx_strand_id
1 'polypeptide(L)'
;MKIPFAISARTAHLIGMENFANAEGAIIELVKNAYDADADTCVVVADIREDNVKSKLFIIDNGSGMTDEIIIKHWMTIGTDDKLLNARSSNKKRVKSGAKGIGRFALNRLGTSAEMLSFASNEFGKGYVWNVDWKKFDKARVLSDVEANLEEITIDYLASKLNEYGINRLPIYDKLVSENFHGTILCISHLNDDWNDDALNGLLKNLEMLIPAELQSSFELYLYKMHDLQWSGKVNPMEYEDYDYKISAQYEGGREIQIKIERNELNFSKLETFYSKVFLRDAMKVEPFRLEDFQKREITQTIQINEKVDANLLEQVGK
;
A
#
# COMPACT_ATOMS: atom_id res chain seq x y z
N MET A 1 1.15 2.59 -46.99
CA MET A 1 1.71 1.53 -46.12
C MET A 1 1.29 1.84 -44.68
N LYS A 2 0.70 0.88 -43.98
CA LYS A 2 0.34 1.05 -42.55
C LYS A 2 1.45 0.41 -41.71
N ILE A 3 2.04 1.15 -40.75
CA ILE A 3 3.14 0.66 -39.91
C ILE A 3 2.63 0.73 -38.46
N PRO A 4 2.61 -0.37 -37.71
CA PRO A 4 2.21 -0.37 -36.29
C PRO A 4 3.28 0.31 -35.41
N PHE A 5 2.84 0.92 -34.33
CA PHE A 5 3.76 1.33 -33.26
C PHE A 5 4.30 0.10 -32.54
N ALA A 6 5.58 0.11 -32.19
CA ALA A 6 6.22 -0.89 -31.36
C ALA A 6 6.69 -0.25 -30.05
N ILE A 7 6.50 -0.97 -28.92
CA ILE A 7 6.96 -0.51 -27.61
C ILE A 7 8.36 -1.10 -27.37
N SER A 8 9.35 -0.24 -27.16
CA SER A 8 10.69 -0.65 -26.75
C SER A 8 10.65 -1.31 -25.36
N ALA A 9 11.39 -2.38 -25.16
CA ALA A 9 11.55 -3.00 -23.85
C ALA A 9 12.07 -1.99 -22.80
N ARG A 10 12.98 -1.11 -23.20
CA ARG A 10 13.50 -0.03 -22.37
C ARG A 10 12.41 0.93 -21.88
N THR A 11 11.36 1.18 -22.67
CA THR A 11 10.23 2.05 -22.22
C THR A 11 9.51 1.46 -21.03
N ALA A 12 9.30 0.15 -20.99
CA ALA A 12 8.69 -0.52 -19.85
C ALA A 12 9.57 -0.40 -18.58
N HIS A 13 10.89 -0.54 -18.74
CA HIS A 13 11.86 -0.33 -17.66
C HIS A 13 11.80 1.11 -17.11
N LEU A 14 11.82 2.12 -18.00
CA LEU A 14 11.71 3.53 -17.62
C LEU A 14 10.40 3.84 -16.91
N ILE A 15 9.27 3.28 -17.35
CA ILE A 15 7.98 3.42 -16.66
C ILE A 15 8.09 2.93 -15.21
N GLY A 16 8.80 1.81 -14.97
CA GLY A 16 9.03 1.30 -13.63
C GLY A 16 9.87 2.22 -12.76
N MET A 17 10.97 2.72 -13.31
CA MET A 17 11.91 3.56 -12.55
C MET A 17 11.39 4.99 -12.32
N GLU A 18 10.70 5.58 -13.30
CA GLU A 18 10.26 6.99 -13.23
C GLU A 18 8.95 7.20 -12.47
N ASN A 19 8.08 6.17 -12.39
CA ASN A 19 6.81 6.29 -11.66
C ASN A 19 6.94 6.20 -10.14
N PHE A 20 8.08 5.75 -9.63
CA PHE A 20 8.34 5.66 -8.18
C PHE A 20 9.49 6.59 -7.82
N ALA A 21 9.20 7.65 -7.09
CA ALA A 21 10.18 8.65 -6.68
C ALA A 21 11.30 8.04 -5.81
N ASN A 22 10.97 7.03 -5.00
CA ASN A 22 11.88 6.30 -4.13
C ASN A 22 11.45 4.83 -3.94
N ALA A 23 12.31 4.04 -3.31
CA ALA A 23 12.05 2.63 -3.04
C ALA A 23 10.90 2.42 -2.04
N GLU A 24 10.75 3.30 -1.08
CA GLU A 24 9.67 3.25 -0.08
C GLU A 24 8.30 3.40 -0.75
N GLY A 25 8.16 4.33 -1.71
CA GLY A 25 6.95 4.50 -2.51
C GLY A 25 6.60 3.25 -3.32
N ALA A 26 7.61 2.51 -3.80
CA ALA A 26 7.40 1.24 -4.48
C ALA A 26 6.86 0.16 -3.53
N ILE A 27 7.38 0.05 -2.29
CA ILE A 27 6.84 -0.87 -1.27
C ILE A 27 5.39 -0.50 -0.92
N ILE A 28 5.11 0.79 -0.72
CA ILE A 28 3.75 1.28 -0.41
C ILE A 28 2.76 0.85 -1.50
N GLU A 29 3.15 0.93 -2.78
CA GLU A 29 2.26 0.50 -3.87
C GLU A 29 2.01 -1.02 -3.84
N LEU A 30 3.01 -1.83 -3.47
CA LEU A 30 2.83 -3.29 -3.31
C LEU A 30 1.93 -3.61 -2.10
N VAL A 31 2.05 -2.88 -1.00
CA VAL A 31 1.15 -2.99 0.17
C VAL A 31 -0.29 -2.60 -0.21
N LYS A 32 -0.48 -1.55 -1.01
CA LYS A 32 -1.80 -1.17 -1.54
C LYS A 32 -2.39 -2.27 -2.44
N ASN A 33 -1.56 -2.95 -3.24
CA ASN A 33 -2.02 -4.07 -4.04
C ASN A 33 -2.53 -5.24 -3.16
N ALA A 34 -1.88 -5.52 -2.02
CA ALA A 34 -2.38 -6.49 -1.05
C ALA A 34 -3.75 -6.08 -0.48
N TYR A 35 -3.93 -4.80 -0.13
CA TYR A 35 -5.23 -4.27 0.30
C TYR A 35 -6.30 -4.40 -0.78
N ASP A 36 -5.97 -4.06 -2.03
CA ASP A 36 -6.86 -4.17 -3.20
C ASP A 36 -7.24 -5.64 -3.52
N ALA A 37 -6.37 -6.59 -3.13
CA ALA A 37 -6.60 -8.03 -3.25
C ALA A 37 -7.40 -8.64 -2.07
N ASP A 38 -8.05 -7.81 -1.26
CA ASP A 38 -8.86 -8.24 -0.11
C ASP A 38 -8.06 -8.92 1.02
N ALA A 39 -6.74 -8.72 1.11
CA ALA A 39 -5.94 -9.26 2.19
C ALA A 39 -6.42 -8.75 3.57
N ASP A 40 -6.39 -9.60 4.59
CA ASP A 40 -6.53 -9.22 6.00
C ASP A 40 -5.19 -8.84 6.59
N THR A 41 -4.13 -9.42 6.06
CA THR A 41 -2.78 -9.28 6.58
C THR A 41 -1.80 -9.10 5.43
N CYS A 42 -0.93 -8.09 5.56
CA CYS A 42 0.22 -7.90 4.69
C CYS A 42 1.49 -7.79 5.55
N VAL A 43 2.55 -8.45 5.12
CA VAL A 43 3.83 -8.47 5.84
C VAL A 43 4.94 -8.04 4.90
N VAL A 44 5.66 -7.00 5.27
CA VAL A 44 6.91 -6.58 4.62
C VAL A 44 8.07 -7.14 5.44
N VAL A 45 8.99 -7.83 4.80
CA VAL A 45 10.18 -8.38 5.46
C VAL A 45 11.44 -7.91 4.76
N ALA A 46 12.36 -7.34 5.52
CA ALA A 46 13.69 -6.95 5.09
C ALA A 46 14.71 -7.98 5.57
N ASP A 47 15.22 -8.83 4.67
CA ASP A 47 16.36 -9.72 4.90
C ASP A 47 17.62 -9.03 4.37
N ILE A 48 18.20 -8.14 5.17
CA ILE A 48 19.36 -7.35 4.80
C ILE A 48 20.61 -8.00 5.34
N ARG A 49 21.56 -8.23 4.46
CA ARG A 49 22.84 -8.91 4.70
C ARG A 49 24.01 -7.94 4.49
N GLU A 50 25.14 -8.21 5.11
CA GLU A 50 26.39 -7.48 4.86
C GLU A 50 26.76 -7.50 3.37
N ASP A 51 26.58 -8.65 2.71
CA ASP A 51 26.65 -8.79 1.26
C ASP A 51 25.30 -8.41 0.66
N ASN A 52 25.19 -7.20 0.13
CA ASN A 52 23.96 -6.65 -0.43
C ASN A 52 23.38 -7.52 -1.58
N VAL A 53 24.22 -8.29 -2.28
CA VAL A 53 23.76 -9.24 -3.32
C VAL A 53 22.86 -10.33 -2.74
N LYS A 54 23.04 -10.68 -1.46
CA LYS A 54 22.21 -11.67 -0.75
C LYS A 54 21.00 -11.07 -0.07
N SER A 55 20.92 -9.75 0.00
CA SER A 55 19.79 -9.05 0.59
C SER A 55 18.53 -9.26 -0.23
N LYS A 56 17.39 -9.39 0.46
CA LYS A 56 16.08 -9.60 -0.14
C LYS A 56 15.02 -8.78 0.57
N LEU A 57 14.00 -8.39 -0.18
CA LEU A 57 12.75 -7.86 0.37
C LEU A 57 11.62 -8.83 0.05
N PHE A 58 10.73 -9.02 1.01
CA PHE A 58 9.53 -9.81 0.80
C PHE A 58 8.30 -8.97 1.09
N ILE A 59 7.28 -9.10 0.25
CA ILE A 59 5.94 -8.62 0.52
C ILE A 59 5.01 -9.82 0.44
N ILE A 60 4.33 -10.11 1.53
CA ILE A 60 3.52 -11.33 1.70
C ILE A 60 2.13 -10.90 2.12
N ASP A 61 1.11 -11.39 1.44
CA ASP A 61 -0.28 -11.14 1.78
C ASP A 61 -1.11 -12.43 1.76
N ASN A 62 -2.22 -12.41 2.47
CA ASN A 62 -3.23 -13.46 2.46
C ASN A 62 -4.49 -13.04 1.69
N GLY A 63 -4.31 -12.26 0.63
CA GLY A 63 -5.40 -11.81 -0.24
C GLY A 63 -5.94 -12.91 -1.16
N SER A 64 -6.69 -12.51 -2.18
CA SER A 64 -7.33 -13.44 -3.11
C SER A 64 -6.37 -14.28 -3.95
N GLY A 65 -5.10 -13.89 -4.04
CA GLY A 65 -4.13 -14.54 -4.93
C GLY A 65 -4.49 -14.41 -6.41
N MET A 66 -3.76 -15.12 -7.26
CA MET A 66 -3.95 -15.08 -8.71
C MET A 66 -3.86 -16.47 -9.31
N THR A 67 -4.79 -16.79 -10.22
CA THR A 67 -4.71 -17.95 -11.11
C THR A 67 -3.74 -17.67 -12.26
N ASP A 68 -3.34 -18.71 -13.01
CA ASP A 68 -2.54 -18.55 -14.23
C ASP A 68 -3.19 -17.60 -15.23
N GLU A 69 -4.50 -17.67 -15.41
CA GLU A 69 -5.25 -16.77 -16.29
C GLU A 69 -5.11 -15.30 -15.85
N ILE A 70 -5.23 -15.03 -14.55
CA ILE A 70 -5.06 -13.69 -13.99
C ILE A 70 -3.61 -13.21 -14.18
N ILE A 71 -2.64 -14.10 -13.94
CA ILE A 71 -1.22 -13.78 -14.14
C ILE A 71 -0.97 -13.44 -15.61
N ILE A 72 -1.41 -14.27 -16.55
CA ILE A 72 -1.17 -14.07 -17.98
C ILE A 72 -1.91 -12.83 -18.50
N LYS A 73 -3.21 -12.69 -18.18
CA LYS A 73 -4.06 -11.65 -18.78
C LYS A 73 -3.92 -10.29 -18.10
N HIS A 74 -3.68 -10.26 -16.78
CA HIS A 74 -3.65 -9.01 -16.01
C HIS A 74 -2.27 -8.67 -15.46
N TRP A 75 -1.57 -9.65 -14.84
CA TRP A 75 -0.25 -9.40 -14.28
C TRP A 75 0.82 -9.19 -15.37
N MET A 76 0.79 -9.90 -16.48
CA MET A 76 1.73 -9.75 -17.60
C MET A 76 1.35 -8.62 -18.58
N THR A 77 0.15 -8.08 -18.53
CA THR A 77 -0.32 -7.03 -19.45
C THR A 77 -0.13 -5.65 -18.83
N ILE A 78 0.60 -4.76 -19.50
CA ILE A 78 0.90 -3.40 -19.04
C ILE A 78 -0.25 -2.46 -19.43
N GLY A 79 -0.68 -1.60 -18.48
CA GLY A 79 -1.70 -0.58 -18.76
C GLY A 79 -3.11 -1.16 -18.89
N THR A 80 -3.46 -2.15 -18.06
CA THR A 80 -4.83 -2.68 -18.03
C THR A 80 -5.79 -1.70 -17.38
N ASP A 81 -7.00 -1.60 -17.94
CA ASP A 81 -8.10 -0.78 -17.40
C ASP A 81 -8.95 -1.53 -16.37
N ASP A 82 -8.50 -2.72 -15.91
CA ASP A 82 -9.29 -3.58 -15.01
C ASP A 82 -9.72 -2.87 -13.73
N LYS A 83 -8.81 -2.10 -13.11
CA LYS A 83 -9.12 -1.33 -11.89
C LYS A 83 -10.06 -0.15 -12.14
N LEU A 84 -10.10 0.40 -13.35
CA LEU A 84 -11.07 1.45 -13.73
C LEU A 84 -12.47 0.86 -13.91
N LEU A 85 -12.56 -0.33 -14.51
CA LEU A 85 -13.83 -1.02 -14.73
C LEU A 85 -14.36 -1.65 -13.43
N ASN A 86 -13.46 -2.13 -12.57
CA ASN A 86 -13.75 -2.81 -11.30
C ASN A 86 -13.19 -1.99 -10.13
N ALA A 87 -13.79 -0.84 -9.83
CA ALA A 87 -13.32 0.10 -8.80
C ALA A 87 -13.35 -0.49 -7.37
N ARG A 88 -14.06 -1.59 -7.14
CA ARG A 88 -14.15 -2.28 -5.84
C ARG A 88 -13.55 -3.67 -5.90
N SER A 89 -12.97 -4.10 -4.79
CA SER A 89 -12.49 -5.47 -4.60
C SER A 89 -13.64 -6.48 -4.60
N SER A 90 -13.35 -7.74 -4.92
CA SER A 90 -14.38 -8.75 -5.18
C SER A 90 -15.17 -9.12 -3.93
N ASN A 91 -14.49 -9.37 -2.81
CA ASN A 91 -15.08 -9.92 -1.59
C ASN A 91 -15.46 -8.83 -0.58
N LYS A 92 -14.50 -7.99 -0.18
CA LYS A 92 -14.70 -6.98 0.88
C LYS A 92 -15.24 -5.65 0.37
N LYS A 93 -15.41 -5.53 -0.95
CA LYS A 93 -15.90 -4.31 -1.60
C LYS A 93 -15.08 -3.05 -1.29
N ARG A 94 -13.79 -3.23 -0.97
CA ARG A 94 -12.85 -2.14 -0.75
C ARG A 94 -12.69 -1.31 -2.01
N VAL A 95 -12.58 -0.01 -1.87
CA VAL A 95 -12.24 0.87 -3.00
C VAL A 95 -10.78 0.64 -3.36
N LYS A 96 -10.52 0.24 -4.59
CA LYS A 96 -9.16 -0.02 -5.07
C LYS A 96 -8.38 1.29 -5.22
N SER A 97 -7.16 1.31 -4.71
CA SER A 97 -6.32 2.50 -4.65
C SER A 97 -5.54 2.78 -5.94
N GLY A 98 -5.29 1.78 -6.76
CA GLY A 98 -4.47 1.90 -7.98
C GLY A 98 -5.30 1.88 -9.26
N ALA A 99 -5.09 2.84 -10.18
CA ALA A 99 -5.84 2.93 -11.44
C ALA A 99 -5.02 2.62 -12.70
N LYS A 100 -3.68 2.62 -12.62
CA LYS A 100 -2.81 2.70 -13.82
C LYS A 100 -2.33 1.36 -14.39
N GLY A 101 -2.50 0.22 -13.69
CA GLY A 101 -2.03 -1.10 -14.14
C GLY A 101 -0.49 -1.22 -14.29
N ILE A 102 0.28 -0.37 -13.59
CA ILE A 102 1.75 -0.33 -13.63
C ILE A 102 2.42 -0.73 -12.31
N GLY A 103 1.65 -1.03 -11.26
CA GLY A 103 2.16 -1.31 -9.90
C GLY A 103 3.20 -2.44 -9.83
N ARG A 104 3.14 -3.42 -10.76
CA ARG A 104 4.17 -4.49 -10.86
C ARG A 104 5.58 -3.99 -11.13
N PHE A 105 5.73 -2.83 -11.77
CA PHE A 105 7.04 -2.22 -11.99
C PHE A 105 7.67 -1.65 -10.72
N ALA A 106 6.92 -1.60 -9.62
CA ALA A 106 7.48 -1.38 -8.29
C ALA A 106 8.56 -2.44 -7.96
N LEU A 107 8.38 -3.69 -8.42
CA LEU A 107 9.38 -4.75 -8.26
C LEU A 107 10.71 -4.38 -8.93
N ASN A 108 10.66 -3.83 -10.15
CA ASN A 108 11.85 -3.37 -10.87
C ASN A 108 12.53 -2.17 -10.18
N ARG A 109 11.75 -1.26 -9.58
CA ARG A 109 12.32 -0.15 -8.79
C ARG A 109 13.09 -0.67 -7.58
N LEU A 110 12.62 -1.76 -6.95
CA LEU A 110 13.22 -2.31 -5.74
C LEU A 110 14.44 -3.20 -6.01
N GLY A 111 14.43 -3.99 -7.10
CA GLY A 111 15.53 -4.91 -7.40
C GLY A 111 15.51 -5.40 -8.84
N THR A 112 16.63 -6.02 -9.26
CA THR A 112 16.79 -6.48 -10.65
C THR A 112 16.23 -7.87 -10.90
N SER A 113 15.79 -8.60 -9.86
CA SER A 113 15.14 -9.91 -9.99
C SER A 113 13.95 -10.01 -9.04
N ALA A 114 12.87 -10.60 -9.52
CA ALA A 114 11.69 -10.83 -8.69
C ALA A 114 11.14 -12.23 -8.93
N GLU A 115 10.70 -12.86 -7.84
CA GLU A 115 9.92 -14.10 -7.80
C GLU A 115 8.59 -13.83 -7.13
N MET A 116 7.52 -14.35 -7.68
CA MET A 116 6.17 -14.30 -7.11
C MET A 116 5.65 -15.72 -6.97
N LEU A 117 5.17 -16.06 -5.76
CA LEU A 117 4.37 -17.26 -5.53
C LEU A 117 2.95 -16.80 -5.26
N SER A 118 1.97 -17.34 -5.98
CA SER A 118 0.57 -16.94 -5.82
C SER A 118 -0.34 -18.14 -5.80
N PHE A 119 -1.25 -18.16 -4.81
CA PHE A 119 -2.27 -19.17 -4.61
C PHE A 119 -3.62 -18.48 -4.61
N ALA A 120 -4.46 -18.84 -5.58
CA ALA A 120 -5.78 -18.23 -5.70
C ALA A 120 -6.75 -18.82 -4.69
N SER A 121 -7.59 -17.98 -4.07
CA SER A 121 -8.57 -18.43 -3.06
C SER A 121 -9.66 -19.36 -3.57
N ASN A 122 -9.82 -19.47 -4.89
CA ASN A 122 -10.75 -20.37 -5.58
C ASN A 122 -10.09 -21.65 -6.13
N GLU A 123 -8.76 -21.83 -5.94
CA GLU A 123 -8.01 -23.00 -6.40
C GLU A 123 -7.23 -23.60 -5.22
N PHE A 124 -7.81 -24.59 -4.53
CA PHE A 124 -7.19 -25.18 -3.35
C PHE A 124 -5.97 -26.03 -3.68
N GLY A 125 -4.86 -25.79 -2.96
CA GLY A 125 -3.63 -26.59 -3.03
C GLY A 125 -2.81 -26.37 -4.30
N LYS A 126 -3.29 -25.56 -5.23
CA LYS A 126 -2.64 -25.23 -6.49
C LYS A 126 -2.22 -23.77 -6.51
N GLY A 127 -1.00 -23.52 -6.88
CA GLY A 127 -0.45 -22.18 -7.03
C GLY A 127 0.48 -22.06 -8.22
N TYR A 128 1.05 -20.90 -8.38
CA TYR A 128 1.94 -20.58 -9.48
C TYR A 128 3.17 -19.84 -8.98
N VAL A 129 4.32 -20.18 -9.53
CA VAL A 129 5.56 -19.40 -9.37
C VAL A 129 5.84 -18.65 -10.67
N TRP A 130 6.03 -17.35 -10.54
CA TRP A 130 6.40 -16.46 -11.64
C TRP A 130 7.75 -15.81 -11.32
N ASN A 131 8.65 -15.81 -12.32
CA ASN A 131 10.00 -15.29 -12.17
C ASN A 131 10.35 -14.33 -13.30
N VAL A 132 10.99 -13.21 -12.96
CA VAL A 132 11.48 -12.24 -13.93
C VAL A 132 12.89 -11.75 -13.56
N ASP A 133 13.73 -11.58 -14.59
CA ASP A 133 14.99 -10.85 -14.54
C ASP A 133 14.83 -9.54 -15.36
N TRP A 134 14.79 -8.42 -14.65
CA TRP A 134 14.60 -7.10 -15.28
C TRP A 134 15.78 -6.68 -16.16
N LYS A 135 16.97 -7.26 -15.97
CA LYS A 135 18.13 -7.01 -16.84
C LYS A 135 17.91 -7.47 -18.28
N LYS A 136 16.97 -8.38 -18.51
CA LYS A 136 16.56 -8.80 -19.85
C LYS A 136 15.93 -7.65 -20.65
N PHE A 137 15.27 -6.70 -19.98
CA PHE A 137 14.65 -5.54 -20.62
C PHE A 137 15.69 -4.61 -21.27
N ASP A 138 16.88 -4.50 -20.69
CA ASP A 138 17.96 -3.66 -21.23
C ASP A 138 18.56 -4.23 -22.53
N LYS A 139 18.46 -5.56 -22.70
CA LYS A 139 19.02 -6.28 -23.83
C LYS A 139 18.01 -6.51 -24.96
N ALA A 140 16.72 -6.47 -24.65
CA ALA A 140 15.65 -6.71 -25.60
C ALA A 140 15.33 -5.45 -26.43
N ARG A 141 15.00 -5.64 -27.71
CA ARG A 141 14.64 -4.55 -28.60
C ARG A 141 13.21 -4.07 -28.37
N VAL A 142 12.30 -5.00 -28.30
CA VAL A 142 10.87 -4.75 -28.09
C VAL A 142 10.39 -5.50 -26.85
N LEU A 143 9.32 -4.99 -26.26
CA LEU A 143 8.75 -5.55 -25.02
C LEU A 143 8.33 -7.02 -25.18
N SER A 144 7.83 -7.41 -26.34
CA SER A 144 7.43 -8.80 -26.65
C SER A 144 8.58 -9.81 -26.66
N ASP A 145 9.84 -9.35 -26.69
CA ASP A 145 11.02 -10.22 -26.62
C ASP A 145 11.42 -10.56 -25.18
N VAL A 146 10.74 -9.95 -24.18
CA VAL A 146 11.01 -10.21 -22.75
C VAL A 146 10.01 -11.21 -22.24
N GLU A 147 10.54 -12.34 -21.79
CA GLU A 147 9.74 -13.43 -21.25
C GLU A 147 10.00 -13.60 -19.74
N ALA A 148 8.93 -13.90 -19.00
CA ALA A 148 8.97 -14.38 -17.63
C ALA A 148 8.63 -15.87 -17.62
N ASN A 149 9.14 -16.60 -16.63
CA ASN A 149 8.76 -18.00 -16.41
C ASN A 149 7.52 -18.05 -15.52
N LEU A 150 6.60 -18.94 -15.87
CA LEU A 150 5.41 -19.27 -15.05
C LEU A 150 5.31 -20.78 -14.97
N GLU A 151 5.28 -21.33 -13.75
CA GLU A 151 5.20 -22.76 -13.47
C GLU A 151 4.14 -23.01 -12.40
N GLU A 152 3.42 -24.13 -12.53
CA GLU A 152 2.47 -24.59 -11.51
C GLU A 152 3.22 -25.18 -10.32
N ILE A 153 2.77 -24.86 -9.10
CA ILE A 153 3.36 -25.33 -7.84
C ILE A 153 2.30 -25.83 -6.87
N THR A 154 2.75 -26.59 -5.88
CA THR A 154 1.91 -27.14 -4.81
C THR A 154 2.17 -26.42 -3.48
N ILE A 155 1.31 -26.68 -2.49
CA ILE A 155 1.47 -26.16 -1.13
C ILE A 155 2.78 -26.66 -0.47
N ASP A 156 3.23 -27.88 -0.79
CA ASP A 156 4.49 -28.42 -0.28
C ASP A 156 5.70 -27.65 -0.84
N TYR A 157 5.61 -27.25 -2.11
CA TYR A 157 6.63 -26.37 -2.72
C TYR A 157 6.67 -25.03 -1.98
N LEU A 158 5.50 -24.42 -1.70
CA LEU A 158 5.40 -23.19 -0.94
C LEU A 158 6.06 -23.34 0.44
N ALA A 159 5.71 -24.40 1.20
CA ALA A 159 6.27 -24.63 2.52
C ALA A 159 7.79 -24.76 2.50
N SER A 160 8.33 -25.48 1.49
CA SER A 160 9.77 -25.62 1.27
C SER A 160 10.42 -24.26 1.00
N LYS A 161 9.82 -23.44 0.14
CA LYS A 161 10.33 -22.11 -0.20
C LYS A 161 10.30 -21.14 0.99
N LEU A 162 9.23 -21.13 1.76
CA LEU A 162 9.13 -20.30 2.96
C LEU A 162 10.18 -20.69 4.02
N ASN A 163 10.48 -21.98 4.13
CA ASN A 163 11.56 -22.45 5.00
C ASN A 163 12.94 -22.02 4.45
N GLU A 164 13.19 -22.15 3.16
CA GLU A 164 14.42 -21.67 2.49
C GLU A 164 14.65 -20.19 2.74
N TYR A 165 13.60 -19.37 2.66
CA TYR A 165 13.65 -17.94 2.90
C TYR A 165 13.70 -17.55 4.39
N GLY A 166 13.48 -18.51 5.30
CA GLY A 166 13.43 -18.26 6.73
C GLY A 166 12.15 -17.56 7.20
N ILE A 167 11.16 -17.42 6.34
CA ILE A 167 9.85 -16.80 6.63
C ILE A 167 9.11 -17.57 7.72
N ASN A 168 9.31 -18.88 7.83
CA ASN A 168 8.75 -19.72 8.88
C ASN A 168 9.19 -19.35 10.30
N ARG A 169 10.18 -18.46 10.47
CA ARG A 169 10.66 -17.95 11.77
C ARG A 169 9.93 -16.69 12.21
N LEU A 170 9.13 -16.08 11.35
CA LEU A 170 8.40 -14.86 11.69
C LEU A 170 7.33 -15.14 12.74
N PRO A 171 7.16 -14.27 13.75
CA PRO A 171 6.12 -14.43 14.78
C PRO A 171 4.70 -14.51 14.22
N ILE A 172 4.47 -13.95 13.04
CA ILE A 172 3.19 -13.91 12.35
C ILE A 172 2.95 -15.12 11.43
N TYR A 173 3.91 -16.05 11.30
CA TYR A 173 3.87 -17.12 10.31
C TYR A 173 2.58 -17.93 10.34
N ASP A 174 2.20 -18.44 11.51
CA ASP A 174 1.02 -19.31 11.68
C ASP A 174 -0.30 -18.60 11.35
N LYS A 175 -0.34 -17.25 11.52
CA LYS A 175 -1.48 -16.45 11.13
C LYS A 175 -1.53 -16.21 9.61
N LEU A 176 -0.35 -16.10 8.99
CA LEU A 176 -0.20 -15.77 7.57
C LEU A 176 -0.36 -17.00 6.68
N VAL A 177 0.22 -18.14 7.08
CA VAL A 177 0.32 -19.36 6.29
C VAL A 177 -0.42 -20.48 7.00
N SER A 178 -1.58 -20.85 6.44
CA SER A 178 -2.39 -21.98 6.88
C SER A 178 -2.31 -23.13 5.88
N GLU A 179 -2.86 -24.30 6.21
CA GLU A 179 -2.97 -25.45 5.27
C GLU A 179 -3.74 -25.08 3.99
N ASN A 180 -4.66 -24.13 4.06
CA ASN A 180 -5.42 -23.61 2.94
C ASN A 180 -4.92 -22.19 2.56
N PHE A 181 -3.61 -22.00 2.54
CA PHE A 181 -3.05 -20.69 2.17
C PHE A 181 -3.55 -20.22 0.81
N HIS A 182 -3.99 -18.99 0.77
CA HIS A 182 -4.19 -18.22 -0.45
C HIS A 182 -3.56 -16.84 -0.26
N GLY A 183 -3.15 -16.20 -1.34
CA GLY A 183 -2.49 -14.90 -1.31
C GLY A 183 -1.28 -14.85 -2.24
N THR A 184 -0.43 -13.86 -2.00
CA THR A 184 0.73 -13.60 -2.85
C THR A 184 1.98 -13.37 -2.00
N ILE A 185 3.08 -13.97 -2.43
CA ILE A 185 4.41 -13.77 -1.86
C ILE A 185 5.31 -13.24 -2.96
N LEU A 186 5.82 -12.03 -2.77
CA LEU A 186 6.80 -11.39 -3.63
C LEU A 186 8.16 -11.46 -2.95
N CYS A 187 9.15 -12.01 -3.64
CA CYS A 187 10.55 -12.01 -3.24
C CYS A 187 11.35 -11.15 -4.25
N ILE A 188 11.92 -10.07 -3.78
CA ILE A 188 12.75 -9.16 -4.57
C ILE A 188 14.21 -9.36 -4.15
N SER A 189 15.08 -9.58 -5.12
CA SER A 189 16.51 -9.79 -4.90
C SER A 189 17.36 -8.90 -5.81
N HIS A 190 18.67 -8.83 -5.51
CA HIS A 190 19.59 -7.91 -6.16
C HIS A 190 19.06 -6.48 -6.06
N LEU A 191 18.90 -6.02 -4.81
CA LEU A 191 18.27 -4.74 -4.48
C LEU A 191 19.02 -3.57 -5.12
N ASN A 192 18.25 -2.58 -5.59
CA ASN A 192 18.78 -1.39 -6.24
C ASN A 192 19.25 -0.33 -5.24
N ASP A 193 18.68 -0.32 -4.04
CA ASP A 193 18.97 0.64 -2.99
C ASP A 193 19.60 -0.04 -1.77
N ASP A 194 20.29 0.75 -0.96
CA ASP A 194 20.84 0.31 0.31
C ASP A 194 19.80 0.48 1.43
N TRP A 195 19.40 -0.63 2.03
CA TRP A 195 18.39 -0.71 3.08
C TRP A 195 19.02 -0.74 4.47
N ASN A 196 19.72 0.35 4.82
CA ASN A 196 20.25 0.54 6.16
C ASN A 196 19.14 0.85 7.18
N ASP A 197 19.50 1.00 8.45
CA ASP A 197 18.54 1.25 9.53
C ASP A 197 17.76 2.57 9.35
N ASP A 198 18.38 3.61 8.78
CA ASP A 198 17.71 4.88 8.52
C ASP A 198 16.64 4.72 7.43
N ALA A 199 16.93 3.98 6.36
CA ALA A 199 15.98 3.68 5.29
C ALA A 199 14.81 2.83 5.82
N LEU A 200 15.08 1.82 6.66
CA LEU A 200 14.03 1.00 7.28
C LEU A 200 13.17 1.80 8.26
N ASN A 201 13.76 2.71 9.05
CA ASN A 201 13.02 3.61 9.92
C ASN A 201 12.16 4.60 9.12
N GLY A 202 12.67 5.09 7.98
CA GLY A 202 11.90 5.91 7.03
C GLY A 202 10.69 5.15 6.46
N LEU A 203 10.94 3.91 6.02
CA LEU A 203 9.86 3.03 5.56
C LEU A 203 8.80 2.80 6.63
N LEU A 204 9.20 2.50 7.88
CA LEU A 204 8.27 2.29 8.99
C LEU A 204 7.34 3.49 9.17
N LYS A 205 7.90 4.71 9.24
CA LYS A 205 7.11 5.95 9.35
C LYS A 205 6.12 6.14 8.20
N ASN A 206 6.56 5.85 6.97
CA ASN A 206 5.69 5.95 5.80
C ASN A 206 4.56 4.92 5.83
N LEU A 207 4.82 3.71 6.34
CA LEU A 207 3.80 2.67 6.51
C LEU A 207 2.81 3.01 7.64
N GLU A 208 3.27 3.62 8.74
CA GLU A 208 2.40 4.11 9.83
C GLU A 208 1.43 5.19 9.32
N MET A 209 1.86 6.06 8.40
CA MET A 209 1.01 7.07 7.76
C MET A 209 0.05 6.49 6.72
N LEU A 210 0.34 5.31 6.19
CA LEU A 210 -0.46 4.70 5.13
C LEU A 210 -1.80 4.17 5.63
N ILE A 211 -1.85 3.69 6.88
CA ILE A 211 -3.02 2.99 7.43
C ILE A 211 -3.86 3.98 8.22
N PRO A 212 -5.09 4.34 7.76
CA PRO A 212 -6.03 5.06 8.59
C PRO A 212 -6.42 4.23 9.82
N ALA A 213 -6.62 4.88 10.97
CA ALA A 213 -6.98 4.22 12.21
C ALA A 213 -8.27 3.36 12.07
N GLU A 214 -9.21 3.80 11.24
CA GLU A 214 -10.47 3.12 10.98
C GLU A 214 -10.30 1.78 10.24
N LEU A 215 -9.20 1.60 9.50
CA LEU A 215 -8.93 0.37 8.74
C LEU A 215 -8.16 -0.68 9.53
N GLN A 216 -7.66 -0.38 10.73
CA GLN A 216 -6.88 -1.31 11.56
C GLN A 216 -7.59 -2.64 11.87
N SER A 217 -8.92 -2.60 11.98
CA SER A 217 -9.71 -3.80 12.26
C SER A 217 -9.90 -4.71 11.04
N SER A 218 -9.68 -4.18 9.82
CA SER A 218 -9.94 -4.87 8.57
C SER A 218 -8.69 -5.20 7.74
N PHE A 219 -7.55 -4.58 8.08
CA PHE A 219 -6.27 -4.80 7.40
C PHE A 219 -5.12 -4.58 8.38
N GLU A 220 -4.32 -5.59 8.59
CA GLU A 220 -3.15 -5.54 9.45
C GLU A 220 -1.87 -5.54 8.62
N LEU A 221 -1.00 -4.58 8.89
CA LEU A 221 0.31 -4.48 8.26
C LEU A 221 1.40 -4.78 9.28
N TYR A 222 2.40 -5.52 8.85
CA TYR A 222 3.58 -5.86 9.65
C TYR A 222 4.85 -5.51 8.88
N LEU A 223 5.87 -5.07 9.62
CA LEU A 223 7.22 -4.87 9.09
C LEU A 223 8.22 -5.62 9.98
N TYR A 224 9.03 -6.50 9.39
CA TYR A 224 10.06 -7.25 10.09
C TYR A 224 11.43 -7.08 9.45
N LYS A 225 12.44 -6.98 10.30
CA LYS A 225 13.85 -7.14 9.94
C LYS A 225 14.26 -8.58 10.27
N MET A 226 14.62 -9.40 9.28
CA MET A 226 14.79 -10.85 9.44
C MET A 226 15.77 -11.24 10.54
N HIS A 227 16.84 -10.45 10.75
CA HIS A 227 17.89 -10.72 11.75
C HIS A 227 17.68 -9.98 13.07
N ASP A 228 16.61 -9.18 13.16
CA ASP A 228 16.21 -8.46 14.36
C ASP A 228 14.69 -8.40 14.43
N LEU A 229 14.06 -9.52 14.79
CA LEU A 229 12.59 -9.63 14.85
C LEU A 229 11.95 -8.81 15.98
N GLN A 230 12.77 -8.25 16.89
CA GLN A 230 12.31 -7.36 17.96
C GLN A 230 12.28 -5.89 17.51
N TRP A 231 12.97 -5.55 16.42
CA TRP A 231 13.07 -4.18 15.92
C TRP A 231 11.71 -3.61 15.50
N SER A 232 10.85 -4.45 14.92
CA SER A 232 9.49 -4.03 14.55
C SER A 232 8.51 -5.21 14.66
N GLY A 233 7.30 -5.02 14.18
CA GLY A 233 6.23 -6.01 14.24
C GLY A 233 5.00 -5.45 13.56
N LYS A 234 3.87 -5.42 14.25
CA LYS A 234 2.66 -4.78 13.74
C LYS A 234 2.88 -3.28 13.57
N VAL A 235 2.61 -2.79 12.36
CA VAL A 235 2.62 -1.36 12.06
C VAL A 235 1.33 -0.75 12.59
N ASN A 236 1.46 0.16 13.54
CA ASN A 236 0.31 0.89 14.07
C ASN A 236 0.16 2.20 13.32
N PRO A 237 -1.06 2.68 13.04
CA PRO A 237 -1.24 4.00 12.47
C PRO A 237 -0.63 5.04 13.38
N MET A 238 -0.07 6.06 12.76
CA MET A 238 0.41 7.21 13.50
C MET A 238 -0.79 7.96 14.07
N GLU A 239 -0.94 7.93 15.38
CA GLU A 239 -1.92 8.76 16.08
C GLU A 239 -1.34 10.16 16.18
N TYR A 240 -1.83 11.07 15.33
CA TYR A 240 -1.50 12.48 15.45
C TYR A 240 -2.35 13.10 16.57
N GLU A 241 -1.85 13.03 17.80
CA GLU A 241 -2.43 13.78 18.93
C GLU A 241 -2.03 15.27 18.89
N ASP A 242 -0.94 15.59 18.21
CA ASP A 242 -0.38 16.94 18.10
C ASP A 242 -0.78 17.56 16.74
N TYR A 243 -2.05 17.90 16.61
CA TYR A 243 -2.60 18.60 15.45
C TYR A 243 -3.27 19.91 15.89
N ASP A 244 -3.17 20.95 15.08
CA ASP A 244 -3.93 22.17 15.26
C ASP A 244 -5.38 21.99 14.82
N TYR A 245 -5.60 21.30 13.70
CA TYR A 245 -6.90 21.01 13.14
C TYR A 245 -6.95 19.57 12.60
N LYS A 246 -8.03 18.85 12.92
CA LYS A 246 -8.37 17.57 12.32
C LYS A 246 -9.67 17.74 11.54
N ILE A 247 -9.64 17.41 10.25
CA ILE A 247 -10.82 17.45 9.39
C ILE A 247 -11.15 16.03 9.00
N SER A 248 -12.33 15.57 9.34
CA SER A 248 -12.86 14.27 8.95
C SER A 248 -14.04 14.48 8.01
N ALA A 249 -14.09 13.77 6.89
CA ALA A 249 -15.21 13.80 5.95
C ALA A 249 -15.75 12.38 5.81
N GLN A 250 -17.05 12.19 6.02
CA GLN A 250 -17.71 10.90 5.92
C GLN A 250 -18.79 10.96 4.85
N TYR A 251 -18.76 10.00 3.93
CA TYR A 251 -19.75 9.81 2.88
C TYR A 251 -20.37 8.42 3.01
N GLU A 252 -21.64 8.35 3.35
CA GLU A 252 -22.36 7.08 3.54
C GLU A 252 -23.25 6.71 2.33
N GLY A 253 -23.11 7.45 1.25
CA GLY A 253 -23.95 7.31 0.06
C GLY A 253 -25.00 8.41 -0.04
N GLY A 254 -25.66 8.54 -1.22
CA GLY A 254 -26.63 9.61 -1.46
C GLY A 254 -26.00 10.92 -1.90
N ARG A 255 -26.47 12.04 -1.36
CA ARG A 255 -26.06 13.40 -1.77
C ARG A 255 -25.48 14.23 -0.63
N GLU A 256 -25.06 13.59 0.45
CA GLU A 256 -24.58 14.27 1.64
C GLU A 256 -23.19 13.81 2.04
N ILE A 257 -22.33 14.77 2.38
CA ILE A 257 -21.05 14.54 3.03
C ILE A 257 -21.10 15.20 4.40
N GLN A 258 -20.82 14.45 5.44
CA GLN A 258 -20.63 14.99 6.77
C GLN A 258 -19.15 15.38 6.94
N ILE A 259 -18.91 16.64 7.31
CA ILE A 259 -17.59 17.15 7.63
C ILE A 259 -17.56 17.49 9.11
N LYS A 260 -16.60 16.90 9.82
CA LYS A 260 -16.28 17.19 11.21
C LYS A 260 -14.93 17.89 11.25
N ILE A 261 -14.85 19.04 11.89
CA ILE A 261 -13.65 19.82 12.13
C ILE A 261 -13.38 19.84 13.62
N GLU A 262 -12.24 19.31 14.04
CA GLU A 262 -11.78 19.32 15.41
C GLU A 262 -10.59 20.28 15.51
N ARG A 263 -10.61 21.20 16.50
CA ARG A 263 -9.57 22.18 16.75
C ARG A 263 -8.78 21.77 17.97
N ASN A 264 -7.46 21.81 17.89
CA ASN A 264 -6.55 21.47 18.99
C ASN A 264 -5.38 22.46 19.14
N GLU A 265 -5.38 23.56 18.38
CA GLU A 265 -4.29 24.53 18.32
C GLU A 265 -4.00 25.23 19.66
N LEU A 266 -4.96 25.22 20.58
CA LEU A 266 -4.82 25.91 21.86
C LEU A 266 -5.17 24.98 23.03
N ASN A 267 -4.20 24.69 23.88
CA ASN A 267 -4.47 24.05 25.17
C ASN A 267 -4.89 25.12 26.19
N PHE A 268 -6.21 25.38 26.30
CA PHE A 268 -6.76 26.42 27.16
C PHE A 268 -6.42 26.24 28.65
N SER A 269 -6.22 25.02 29.12
CA SER A 269 -5.82 24.78 30.52
C SER A 269 -4.42 25.33 30.83
N LYS A 270 -3.56 25.42 29.81
CA LYS A 270 -2.23 26.05 29.93
C LYS A 270 -2.24 27.54 29.59
N LEU A 271 -3.21 27.99 28.78
CA LEU A 271 -3.29 29.35 28.27
C LEU A 271 -4.12 30.29 29.15
N GLU A 272 -5.07 29.77 29.91
CA GLU A 272 -6.04 30.56 30.69
C GLU A 272 -5.38 31.57 31.63
N THR A 273 -4.25 31.20 32.23
CA THR A 273 -3.48 32.09 33.11
C THR A 273 -2.66 33.15 32.37
N PHE A 274 -2.21 32.82 31.17
CA PHE A 274 -1.28 33.68 30.41
C PHE A 274 -2.01 34.66 29.49
N TYR A 275 -3.14 34.22 28.90
CA TYR A 275 -3.88 34.99 27.88
C TYR A 275 -5.20 35.60 28.37
N SER A 276 -5.57 35.42 29.63
CA SER A 276 -6.78 36.06 30.18
C SER A 276 -6.85 37.56 29.92
N LYS A 277 -5.70 38.26 29.99
CA LYS A 277 -5.60 39.70 29.69
C LYS A 277 -5.75 39.99 28.19
N VAL A 278 -5.43 39.09 27.31
CA VAL A 278 -5.57 39.24 25.84
C VAL A 278 -7.03 39.16 25.44
N PHE A 279 -7.78 38.23 25.98
CA PHE A 279 -9.21 38.07 25.71
C PHE A 279 -10.08 39.20 26.27
N LEU A 280 -9.56 40.03 27.18
CA LEU A 280 -10.24 41.21 27.65
C LEU A 280 -10.18 42.41 26.69
N ARG A 281 -9.35 42.35 25.63
CA ARG A 281 -9.25 43.42 24.64
C ARG A 281 -10.49 43.45 23.76
N ASP A 282 -10.91 44.66 23.35
CA ASP A 282 -12.11 44.83 22.52
C ASP A 282 -12.04 44.08 21.17
N ALA A 283 -10.85 43.96 20.59
CA ALA A 283 -10.62 43.19 19.37
C ALA A 283 -10.94 41.70 19.54
N MET A 284 -10.89 41.19 20.77
CA MET A 284 -11.17 39.77 21.08
C MET A 284 -12.62 39.53 21.55
N LYS A 285 -13.45 40.55 21.48
CA LYS A 285 -14.90 40.44 21.81
C LYS A 285 -15.76 40.24 20.55
N VAL A 286 -15.16 40.26 19.38
CA VAL A 286 -15.83 40.15 18.09
C VAL A 286 -15.57 38.78 17.49
N GLU A 287 -16.61 38.15 16.92
CA GLU A 287 -16.51 36.90 16.18
C GLU A 287 -15.53 37.07 14.97
N PRO A 288 -14.64 36.14 14.71
CA PRO A 288 -14.45 34.80 15.31
C PRO A 288 -13.40 34.75 16.44
N PHE A 289 -13.09 35.86 17.10
CA PHE A 289 -11.97 35.95 18.05
C PHE A 289 -12.39 35.93 19.52
N ARG A 290 -13.67 35.70 19.81
CA ARG A 290 -14.15 35.56 21.18
C ARG A 290 -13.62 34.30 21.83
N LEU A 291 -13.40 34.31 23.16
CA LEU A 291 -12.96 33.14 23.92
C LEU A 291 -13.85 31.92 23.67
N GLU A 292 -15.16 32.12 23.61
CA GLU A 292 -16.14 31.06 23.31
C GLU A 292 -15.98 30.45 21.90
N ASP A 293 -15.51 31.23 20.92
CA ASP A 293 -15.23 30.75 19.56
C ASP A 293 -14.01 29.81 19.55
N PHE A 294 -13.01 30.08 20.39
CA PHE A 294 -11.85 29.23 20.57
C PHE A 294 -12.15 28.00 21.44
N GLN A 295 -13.16 28.06 22.30
CA GLN A 295 -13.59 26.93 23.11
C GLN A 295 -14.42 25.90 22.34
N LYS A 296 -15.01 26.28 21.20
CA LYS A 296 -15.64 25.34 20.28
C LYS A 296 -14.56 24.47 19.62
N ARG A 297 -14.36 23.29 20.17
CA ARG A 297 -13.36 22.34 19.67
C ARG A 297 -13.87 21.49 18.51
N GLU A 298 -15.16 21.43 18.31
CA GLU A 298 -15.77 20.53 17.33
C GLU A 298 -16.89 21.26 16.57
N ILE A 299 -16.84 21.20 15.25
CA ILE A 299 -17.86 21.71 14.35
C ILE A 299 -18.22 20.59 13.38
N THR A 300 -19.51 20.26 13.30
CA THR A 300 -20.02 19.31 12.30
C THR A 300 -20.86 20.08 11.28
N GLN A 301 -20.61 19.86 10.01
CA GLN A 301 -21.35 20.46 8.91
C GLN A 301 -21.71 19.38 7.87
N THR A 302 -22.97 19.41 7.39
CA THR A 302 -23.39 18.58 6.27
C THR A 302 -23.36 19.40 4.98
N ILE A 303 -22.63 18.89 3.98
CA ILE A 303 -22.54 19.50 2.66
C ILE A 303 -23.37 18.67 1.68
N GLN A 304 -24.25 19.36 0.92
CA GLN A 304 -25.02 18.76 -0.15
C GLN A 304 -24.16 18.67 -1.42
N ILE A 305 -24.10 17.47 -2.02
CA ILE A 305 -23.41 17.25 -3.28
C ILE A 305 -24.29 17.73 -4.41
N ASN A 306 -23.80 18.66 -5.21
CA ASN A 306 -24.51 19.15 -6.40
C ASN A 306 -24.63 18.06 -7.47
N GLU A 307 -25.70 18.07 -8.25
CA GLU A 307 -25.99 17.09 -9.33
C GLU A 307 -24.91 16.97 -10.42
N LYS A 308 -23.95 17.90 -10.45
CA LYS A 308 -22.82 17.89 -11.40
C LYS A 308 -21.64 17.03 -10.98
N VAL A 309 -21.64 16.50 -9.75
CA VAL A 309 -20.57 15.63 -9.28
C VAL A 309 -21.02 14.19 -9.53
N ASP A 310 -20.29 13.48 -10.39
CA ASP A 310 -20.56 12.09 -10.70
C ASP A 310 -20.48 11.25 -9.40
N ALA A 311 -21.59 10.61 -9.03
CA ALA A 311 -21.68 9.76 -7.85
C ALA A 311 -20.60 8.64 -7.87
N ASN A 312 -20.25 8.15 -9.07
CA ASN A 312 -19.16 7.18 -9.22
C ASN A 312 -17.80 7.76 -8.84
N LEU A 313 -17.57 9.06 -9.10
CA LEU A 313 -16.32 9.72 -8.72
C LEU A 313 -16.19 9.85 -7.20
N LEU A 314 -17.30 10.15 -6.52
CA LEU A 314 -17.35 10.23 -5.04
C LEU A 314 -17.20 8.87 -4.39
N GLU A 315 -17.74 7.81 -5.00
CA GLU A 315 -17.51 6.43 -4.54
C GLU A 315 -16.05 5.99 -4.75
N GLN A 316 -15.32 6.58 -5.69
CA GLN A 316 -13.90 6.32 -5.92
C GLN A 316 -12.99 7.12 -4.98
N VAL A 317 -13.41 8.30 -4.53
CA VAL A 317 -12.59 9.22 -3.73
C VAL A 317 -12.92 9.14 -2.23
N GLY A 318 -14.11 8.66 -1.89
CA GLY A 318 -14.61 8.72 -0.54
C GLY A 318 -14.76 7.37 0.16
N LYS A 319 -13.79 7.02 0.95
CA LYS A 319 -13.96 6.50 2.32
C LYS A 319 -12.67 6.69 3.06
#